data_0d471f57beced4fed50a389ad0dc9cb7
#
_entry.id   0d471f57beced4fed50a389ad0dc9cb7
#
_cell.length_a   1.000
_cell.length_b   1.000
_cell.length_c   1.000
_cell.angle_alpha   90.00
_cell.angle_beta   90.00
_cell.angle_gamma   90.00
#
_symmetry.space_group_name_H-M   'P 1'
#
loop_
_entity.id
_entity.type
_entity.pdbx_description
1 polymer ?
#
loop_
_entity_poly.entity_id
_entity_poly.type
_entity_poly.pdbx_seq_one_letter_code
_entity_poly.pdbx_strand_id
1 'polypeptide(L)'
;AGSQELTSLMSQSGSTPGQVLRANRLTVLAERLGRGSAEILGAEIIDPEVPFLIGKDTNDLRDLIRALENGSDALAIVPVRDGEARTKLAELKKQFDGFEKNVSPILRELQKLVTARQAGSQLVAGSEQLQSAVGRLQETLQAERSVATLVAVFIFAGLLVAVLVVMGLVFLADTRRSAAQ
;
A
#
# COMPACT_ATOMS: atom_id res chain seq x y z
N ALA A 1 31.15 10.17 -13.18
CA ALA A 1 32.44 10.82 -13.40
C ALA A 1 33.00 11.48 -12.11
N GLY A 2 32.34 12.49 -11.54
CA GLY A 2 32.87 13.24 -10.38
C GLY A 2 33.14 12.44 -9.11
N SER A 3 32.29 11.48 -8.76
CA SER A 3 32.50 10.61 -7.60
C SER A 3 33.66 9.62 -7.76
N GLN A 4 33.86 9.11 -8.96
CA GLN A 4 34.99 8.24 -9.28
C GLN A 4 36.33 8.98 -9.24
N GLU A 5 36.33 10.23 -9.72
CA GLU A 5 37.49 11.12 -9.68
C GLU A 5 37.84 11.48 -8.22
N LEU A 6 36.86 11.80 -7.37
CA LEU A 6 37.05 11.99 -5.92
C LEU A 6 37.70 10.76 -5.28
N THR A 7 37.21 9.54 -5.58
CA THR A 7 37.79 8.31 -5.05
C THR A 7 39.24 8.13 -5.48
N SER A 8 39.55 8.43 -6.74
CA SER A 8 40.92 8.36 -7.26
C SER A 8 41.87 9.35 -6.57
N LEU A 9 41.44 10.60 -6.41
CA LEU A 9 42.18 11.64 -5.68
C LEU A 9 42.43 11.23 -4.22
N MET A 10 41.40 10.73 -3.53
CA MET A 10 41.56 10.28 -2.15
C MET A 10 42.51 9.07 -2.03
N SER A 11 42.52 8.17 -2.98
CA SER A 11 43.47 7.06 -3.00
C SER A 11 44.93 7.52 -3.20
N GLN A 12 45.15 8.59 -3.98
CA GLN A 12 46.45 9.13 -4.27
C GLN A 12 46.98 10.06 -3.15
N SER A 13 46.10 10.74 -2.43
CA SER A 13 46.42 11.71 -1.38
C SER A 13 46.71 11.10 0.00
N GLY A 14 46.84 9.75 0.09
CA GLY A 14 47.12 9.07 1.33
C GLY A 14 45.94 9.03 2.33
N SER A 15 44.73 9.16 1.82
CA SER A 15 43.51 8.96 2.61
C SER A 15 43.46 7.55 3.22
N THR A 16 42.83 7.42 4.37
CA THR A 16 42.67 6.11 5.02
C THR A 16 41.84 5.15 4.17
N PRO A 17 42.09 3.83 4.24
CA PRO A 17 41.27 2.85 3.50
C PRO A 17 39.75 3.00 3.78
N GLY A 18 39.39 3.41 5.01
CA GLY A 18 38.01 3.68 5.37
C GLY A 18 37.40 4.87 4.61
N GLN A 19 38.17 5.94 4.41
CA GLN A 19 37.73 7.10 3.64
C GLN A 19 37.55 6.76 2.15
N VAL A 20 38.48 6.01 1.56
CA VAL A 20 38.37 5.55 0.18
C VAL A 20 37.15 4.63 -0.01
N LEU A 21 36.89 3.73 0.93
CA LEU A 21 35.70 2.88 0.89
C LEU A 21 34.40 3.73 0.91
N ARG A 22 34.36 4.80 1.70
CA ARG A 22 33.22 5.70 1.78
C ARG A 22 33.06 6.53 0.50
N ALA A 23 34.16 6.97 -0.10
CA ALA A 23 34.12 7.64 -1.42
C ALA A 23 33.60 6.69 -2.52
N ASN A 24 33.99 5.41 -2.51
CA ASN A 24 33.39 4.40 -3.39
C ASN A 24 31.90 4.25 -3.18
N ARG A 25 31.41 4.30 -1.93
CA ARG A 25 29.97 4.25 -1.64
C ARG A 25 29.22 5.45 -2.24
N LEU A 26 29.81 6.65 -2.29
CA LEU A 26 29.25 7.79 -3.02
C LEU A 26 29.01 7.46 -4.49
N THR A 27 29.99 6.82 -5.15
CA THR A 27 29.87 6.42 -6.55
C THR A 27 28.70 5.46 -6.76
N VAL A 28 28.59 4.44 -5.92
CA VAL A 28 27.49 3.45 -6.00
C VAL A 28 26.13 4.12 -5.79
N LEU A 29 26.00 5.00 -4.79
CA LEU A 29 24.76 5.73 -4.52
C LEU A 29 24.39 6.66 -5.68
N ALA A 30 25.37 7.40 -6.23
CA ALA A 30 25.14 8.28 -7.37
C ALA A 30 24.68 7.50 -8.63
N GLU A 31 25.26 6.33 -8.89
CA GLU A 31 24.84 5.47 -9.99
C GLU A 31 23.44 4.89 -9.78
N ARG A 32 23.09 4.51 -8.55
CA ARG A 32 21.75 4.04 -8.21
C ARG A 32 20.71 5.13 -8.40
N LEU A 33 21.00 6.34 -7.92
CA LEU A 33 20.15 7.52 -8.12
C LEU A 33 19.95 7.82 -9.61
N GLY A 34 21.03 7.74 -10.40
CA GLY A 34 20.95 7.93 -11.85
C GLY A 34 20.04 6.91 -12.52
N ARG A 35 20.19 5.63 -12.20
CA ARG A 35 19.35 4.56 -12.75
C ARG A 35 17.89 4.69 -12.33
N GLY A 36 17.62 4.88 -11.03
CA GLY A 36 16.26 5.03 -10.54
C GLY A 36 15.55 6.26 -11.11
N SER A 37 16.30 7.38 -11.29
CA SER A 37 15.74 8.58 -11.94
C SER A 37 15.40 8.32 -13.40
N ALA A 38 16.27 7.60 -14.14
CA ALA A 38 16.01 7.22 -15.53
C ALA A 38 14.81 6.27 -15.64
N GLU A 39 14.65 5.36 -14.70
CA GLU A 39 13.51 4.46 -14.62
C GLU A 39 12.20 5.22 -14.42
N ILE A 40 12.14 6.18 -13.48
CA ILE A 40 10.95 7.03 -13.28
C ILE A 40 10.60 7.82 -14.56
N LEU A 41 11.60 8.34 -15.25
CA LEU A 41 11.39 9.15 -16.46
C LEU A 41 10.97 8.32 -17.68
N GLY A 42 11.37 7.05 -17.73
CA GLY A 42 11.11 6.15 -18.85
C GLY A 42 9.92 5.19 -18.63
N ALA A 43 9.40 5.08 -17.41
CA ALA A 43 8.35 4.12 -17.09
C ALA A 43 6.96 4.68 -17.39
N GLU A 44 6.14 3.90 -18.08
CA GLU A 44 4.71 4.16 -18.24
C GLU A 44 3.95 3.90 -16.93
N ILE A 45 4.40 2.91 -16.16
CA ILE A 45 3.88 2.58 -14.84
C ILE A 45 5.07 2.57 -13.86
N ILE A 46 5.03 3.44 -12.87
CA ILE A 46 6.10 3.56 -11.87
C ILE A 46 5.84 2.54 -10.75
N ASP A 47 6.84 1.67 -10.50
CA ASP A 47 6.85 0.81 -9.33
C ASP A 47 6.95 1.67 -8.06
N PRO A 48 6.03 1.51 -7.08
CA PRO A 48 6.06 2.25 -5.82
C PRO A 48 7.37 2.13 -5.04
N GLU A 49 8.12 1.06 -5.21
CA GLU A 49 9.40 0.84 -4.55
C GLU A 49 10.49 1.80 -5.06
N VAL A 50 10.46 2.15 -6.33
CA VAL A 50 11.49 2.99 -6.96
C VAL A 50 11.58 4.38 -6.33
N PRO A 51 10.49 5.16 -6.17
CA PRO A 51 10.53 6.45 -5.48
C PRO A 51 11.01 6.35 -4.02
N PHE A 52 10.66 5.26 -3.32
CA PHE A 52 11.12 5.03 -1.95
C PHE A 52 12.63 4.80 -1.91
N LEU A 53 13.18 3.96 -2.78
CA LEU A 53 14.62 3.70 -2.87
C LEU A 53 15.41 4.95 -3.25
N ILE A 54 14.92 5.75 -4.20
CA ILE A 54 15.56 7.02 -4.57
C ILE A 54 15.56 7.98 -3.37
N GLY A 55 14.46 8.10 -2.62
CA GLY A 55 14.39 8.92 -1.43
C GLY A 55 15.41 8.49 -0.37
N LYS A 56 15.53 7.19 -0.12
CA LYS A 56 16.52 6.62 0.79
C LYS A 56 17.96 6.88 0.32
N ASP A 57 18.26 6.58 -0.93
CA ASP A 57 19.61 6.77 -1.49
C ASP A 57 20.00 8.24 -1.52
N THR A 58 19.05 9.16 -1.73
CA THR A 58 19.26 10.61 -1.63
C THR A 58 19.66 11.02 -0.22
N ASN A 59 19.01 10.52 0.81
CA ASN A 59 19.36 10.77 2.20
C ASN A 59 20.74 10.18 2.53
N ASP A 60 20.99 8.93 2.17
CA ASP A 60 22.27 8.26 2.41
C ASP A 60 23.43 9.03 1.73
N LEU A 61 23.22 9.52 0.50
CA LEU A 61 24.23 10.30 -0.24
C LEU A 61 24.49 11.65 0.43
N ARG A 62 23.45 12.35 0.87
CA ARG A 62 23.57 13.62 1.62
C ARG A 62 24.37 13.45 2.89
N ASP A 63 24.06 12.44 3.68
CA ASP A 63 24.72 12.19 4.97
C ASP A 63 26.19 11.80 4.75
N LEU A 64 26.47 11.04 3.70
CA LEU A 64 27.84 10.65 3.37
C LEU A 64 28.68 11.84 2.86
N ILE A 65 28.12 12.73 2.03
CA ILE A 65 28.78 13.96 1.58
C ILE A 65 29.10 14.83 2.80
N ARG A 66 28.13 15.04 3.72
CA ARG A 66 28.33 15.80 4.95
C ARG A 66 29.41 15.19 5.86
N ALA A 67 29.40 13.86 5.98
CA ALA A 67 30.38 13.16 6.78
C ALA A 67 31.80 13.27 6.22
N LEU A 68 31.97 13.24 4.90
CA LEU A 68 33.27 13.46 4.26
C LEU A 68 33.74 14.92 4.36
N GLU A 69 32.81 15.88 4.37
CA GLU A 69 33.10 17.30 4.51
C GLU A 69 33.49 17.68 5.94
N ASN A 70 32.71 17.26 6.94
CA ASN A 70 32.80 17.72 8.31
C ASN A 70 33.34 16.68 9.31
N GLY A 71 33.41 15.41 8.88
CA GLY A 71 33.61 14.27 9.76
C GLY A 71 32.30 13.75 10.34
N SER A 72 32.33 12.51 10.82
CA SER A 72 31.19 11.89 11.52
C SER A 72 31.68 10.78 12.44
N ASP A 73 31.50 10.93 13.73
CA ASP A 73 31.82 9.89 14.71
C ASP A 73 30.94 8.67 14.56
N ALA A 74 29.65 8.87 14.26
CA ALA A 74 28.68 7.80 14.03
C ALA A 74 29.04 6.88 12.85
N LEU A 75 29.68 7.46 11.81
CA LEU A 75 30.13 6.74 10.62
C LEU A 75 31.62 6.39 10.67
N ALA A 76 32.32 6.79 11.73
CA ALA A 76 33.79 6.69 11.87
C ALA A 76 34.52 7.28 10.65
N ILE A 77 34.09 8.49 10.22
CA ILE A 77 34.65 9.21 9.08
C ILE A 77 35.40 10.44 9.60
N VAL A 78 36.68 10.55 9.24
CA VAL A 78 37.45 11.78 9.41
C VAL A 78 37.22 12.67 8.19
N PRO A 79 37.12 14.02 8.36
CA PRO A 79 36.91 14.92 7.22
C PRO A 79 38.05 14.83 6.22
N VAL A 80 37.73 15.00 4.95
CA VAL A 80 38.71 15.07 3.86
C VAL A 80 39.57 16.30 4.04
N ARG A 81 40.91 16.14 4.09
CA ARG A 81 41.87 17.22 4.35
C ARG A 81 42.61 17.66 3.10
N ASP A 82 42.75 16.80 2.12
CA ASP A 82 43.42 17.10 0.87
C ASP A 82 42.68 18.20 0.07
N GLY A 83 43.40 19.16 -0.45
CA GLY A 83 42.83 20.35 -1.10
C GLY A 83 42.08 20.05 -2.40
N GLU A 84 42.63 19.16 -3.21
CA GLU A 84 42.00 18.78 -4.51
C GLU A 84 40.76 17.93 -4.26
N ALA A 85 40.85 16.97 -3.35
CA ALA A 85 39.71 16.13 -2.97
C ALA A 85 38.59 16.96 -2.33
N ARG A 86 38.91 17.99 -1.52
CA ARG A 86 37.90 18.93 -0.95
C ARG A 86 37.22 19.75 -2.04
N THR A 87 37.97 20.25 -3.01
CA THR A 87 37.40 21.00 -4.14
C THR A 87 36.45 20.11 -4.92
N LYS A 88 36.85 18.86 -5.18
CA LYS A 88 36.01 17.89 -5.90
C LYS A 88 34.77 17.48 -5.10
N LEU A 89 34.90 17.33 -3.79
CA LEU A 89 33.76 17.08 -2.90
C LEU A 89 32.76 18.24 -2.91
N ALA A 90 33.25 19.50 -2.91
CA ALA A 90 32.39 20.68 -3.00
C ALA A 90 31.65 20.77 -4.37
N GLU A 91 32.32 20.44 -5.46
CA GLU A 91 31.67 20.35 -6.78
C GLU A 91 30.58 19.25 -6.79
N LEU A 92 30.88 18.07 -6.25
CA LEU A 92 29.93 16.97 -6.13
C LEU A 92 28.71 17.37 -5.29
N LYS A 93 28.95 18.03 -4.16
CA LYS A 93 27.90 18.58 -3.30
C LYS A 93 26.98 19.54 -4.07
N LYS A 94 27.57 20.49 -4.80
CA LYS A 94 26.79 21.44 -5.61
C LYS A 94 25.92 20.76 -6.66
N GLN A 95 26.46 19.72 -7.34
CA GLN A 95 25.70 18.93 -8.29
C GLN A 95 24.57 18.17 -7.60
N PHE A 96 24.85 17.59 -6.43
CA PHE A 96 23.86 16.86 -5.63
C PHE A 96 22.76 17.79 -5.10
N ASP A 97 23.09 18.97 -4.61
CA ASP A 97 22.10 19.97 -4.16
C ASP A 97 21.15 20.37 -5.30
N GLY A 98 21.69 20.52 -6.52
CA GLY A 98 20.90 20.77 -7.73
C GLY A 98 19.96 19.59 -8.07
N PHE A 99 20.48 18.37 -8.00
CA PHE A 99 19.68 17.16 -8.17
C PHE A 99 18.56 17.06 -7.13
N GLU A 100 18.91 17.21 -5.86
CA GLU A 100 17.95 17.14 -4.74
C GLU A 100 16.84 18.17 -4.87
N LYS A 101 17.17 19.41 -5.23
CA LYS A 101 16.18 20.48 -5.44
C LYS A 101 15.15 20.12 -6.51
N ASN A 102 15.56 19.44 -7.56
CA ASN A 102 14.69 19.07 -8.67
C ASN A 102 13.91 17.78 -8.41
N VAL A 103 14.54 16.80 -7.76
CA VAL A 103 13.96 15.46 -7.57
C VAL A 103 13.07 15.37 -6.33
N SER A 104 13.39 16.07 -5.25
CA SER A 104 12.62 16.00 -4.01
C SER A 104 11.13 16.36 -4.14
N PRO A 105 10.72 17.38 -4.92
CA PRO A 105 9.32 17.65 -5.16
C PRO A 105 8.62 16.50 -5.90
N ILE A 106 9.28 15.95 -6.91
CA ILE A 106 8.75 14.83 -7.71
C ILE A 106 8.54 13.61 -6.83
N LEU A 107 9.53 13.24 -6.02
CA LEU A 107 9.42 12.11 -5.10
C LEU A 107 8.27 12.26 -4.11
N ARG A 108 8.06 13.46 -3.57
CA ARG A 108 6.95 13.74 -2.66
C ARG A 108 5.60 13.54 -3.32
N GLU A 109 5.42 14.01 -4.55
CA GLU A 109 4.17 13.83 -5.28
C GLU A 109 3.94 12.35 -5.64
N LEU A 110 4.98 11.64 -6.05
CA LEU A 110 4.90 10.20 -6.31
C LEU A 110 4.55 9.40 -5.06
N GLN A 111 5.13 9.73 -3.92
CA GLN A 111 4.79 9.08 -2.63
C GLN A 111 3.33 9.31 -2.23
N LYS A 112 2.81 10.53 -2.43
CA LYS A 112 1.39 10.82 -2.20
C LYS A 112 0.49 9.99 -3.12
N LEU A 113 0.87 9.86 -4.38
CA LEU A 113 0.13 9.06 -5.37
C LEU A 113 0.09 7.58 -4.99
N VAL A 114 1.24 7.02 -4.56
CA VAL A 114 1.35 5.64 -4.06
C VAL A 114 0.45 5.43 -2.83
N THR A 115 0.52 6.35 -1.86
CA THR A 115 -0.32 6.29 -0.66
C THR A 115 -1.80 6.37 -1.01
N ALA A 116 -2.18 7.26 -1.92
CA ALA A 116 -3.57 7.37 -2.39
C ALA A 116 -4.05 6.10 -3.09
N ARG A 117 -3.22 5.47 -3.93
CA ARG A 117 -3.53 4.17 -4.56
C ARG A 117 -3.71 3.05 -3.53
N GLN A 118 -2.83 2.97 -2.53
CA GLN A 118 -2.96 1.99 -1.46
C GLN A 118 -4.24 2.19 -0.65
N ALA A 119 -4.58 3.44 -0.31
CA ALA A 119 -5.85 3.75 0.34
C ALA A 119 -7.06 3.38 -0.54
N GLY A 120 -6.99 3.65 -1.84
CA GLY A 120 -8.01 3.24 -2.81
C GLY A 120 -8.20 1.72 -2.87
N SER A 121 -7.12 0.95 -2.92
CA SER A 121 -7.21 -0.52 -2.93
C SER A 121 -7.79 -1.09 -1.63
N GLN A 122 -7.47 -0.48 -0.47
CA GLN A 122 -8.08 -0.86 0.81
C GLN A 122 -9.57 -0.55 0.86
N LEU A 123 -10.01 0.58 0.29
CA LEU A 123 -11.44 0.92 0.16
C LEU A 123 -12.18 -0.09 -0.72
N VAL A 124 -11.59 -0.50 -1.84
CA VAL A 124 -12.19 -1.53 -2.72
C VAL A 124 -12.30 -2.86 -1.98
N ALA A 125 -11.24 -3.32 -1.33
CA ALA A 125 -11.27 -4.55 -0.53
C ALA A 125 -12.27 -4.48 0.63
N GLY A 126 -12.38 -3.34 1.30
CA GLY A 126 -13.39 -3.09 2.34
C GLY A 126 -14.81 -3.10 1.79
N SER A 127 -15.03 -2.58 0.57
CA SER A 127 -16.35 -2.59 -0.07
C SER A 127 -16.81 -4.00 -0.45
N GLU A 128 -15.91 -4.87 -0.89
CA GLU A 128 -16.22 -6.29 -1.15
C GLU A 128 -16.62 -7.04 0.13
N GLN A 129 -15.93 -6.76 1.25
CA GLN A 129 -16.30 -7.32 2.54
C GLN A 129 -17.69 -6.83 3.00
N LEU A 130 -17.97 -5.54 2.78
CA LEU A 130 -19.29 -4.97 3.10
C LEU A 130 -20.39 -5.57 2.23
N GLN A 131 -20.17 -5.73 0.92
CA GLN A 131 -21.10 -6.40 0.02
C GLN A 131 -21.36 -7.85 0.45
N SER A 132 -20.34 -8.59 0.83
CA SER A 132 -20.48 -9.96 1.30
C SER A 132 -21.24 -10.05 2.64
N ALA A 133 -21.05 -9.07 3.54
CA ALA A 133 -21.78 -8.98 4.80
C ALA A 133 -23.26 -8.63 4.57
N VAL A 134 -23.55 -7.68 3.68
CA VAL A 134 -24.93 -7.32 3.29
C VAL A 134 -25.63 -8.48 2.61
N GLY A 135 -24.93 -9.22 1.72
CA GLY A 135 -25.46 -10.43 1.08
C GLY A 135 -25.88 -11.49 2.10
N ARG A 136 -25.03 -11.77 3.10
CA ARG A 136 -25.34 -12.71 4.20
C ARG A 136 -26.51 -12.26 5.06
N LEU A 137 -26.62 -10.95 5.36
CA LEU A 137 -27.77 -10.40 6.06
C LEU A 137 -29.06 -10.56 5.26
N GLN A 138 -29.00 -10.38 3.95
CA GLN A 138 -30.14 -10.52 3.06
C GLN A 138 -30.60 -11.99 2.98
N GLU A 139 -29.67 -12.95 2.94
CA GLU A 139 -29.96 -14.38 2.99
C GLU A 139 -30.62 -14.80 4.31
N THR A 140 -30.11 -14.32 5.45
CA THR A 140 -30.72 -14.61 6.78
C THR A 140 -32.12 -14.04 6.90
N LEU A 141 -32.35 -12.81 6.45
CA LEU A 141 -33.69 -12.19 6.46
C LEU A 141 -34.66 -12.88 5.51
N GLN A 142 -34.21 -13.37 4.35
CA GLN A 142 -35.04 -14.16 3.44
C GLN A 142 -35.38 -15.54 4.01
N ALA A 143 -34.43 -16.19 4.68
CA ALA A 143 -34.68 -17.48 5.34
C ALA A 143 -35.74 -17.35 6.45
N GLU A 144 -35.69 -16.33 7.29
CA GLU A 144 -36.69 -16.07 8.31
C GLU A 144 -38.10 -15.79 7.71
N ARG A 145 -38.17 -15.00 6.64
CA ARG A 145 -39.44 -14.73 5.96
C ARG A 145 -40.04 -15.97 5.33
N SER A 146 -39.24 -16.86 4.76
CA SER A 146 -39.74 -18.10 4.14
C SER A 146 -40.34 -19.05 5.19
N VAL A 147 -39.72 -19.16 6.35
CA VAL A 147 -40.25 -19.99 7.47
C VAL A 147 -41.54 -19.41 8.01
N ALA A 148 -41.63 -18.12 8.24
CA ALA A 148 -42.86 -17.47 8.74
C ALA A 148 -44.02 -17.62 7.73
N THR A 149 -43.74 -17.52 6.43
CA THR A 149 -44.75 -17.70 5.36
C THR A 149 -45.23 -19.15 5.31
N LEU A 150 -44.32 -20.13 5.39
CA LEU A 150 -44.71 -21.55 5.46
C LEU A 150 -45.58 -21.88 6.67
N VAL A 151 -45.19 -21.40 7.84
CA VAL A 151 -45.99 -21.59 9.08
C VAL A 151 -47.38 -20.97 8.93
N ALA A 152 -47.50 -19.78 8.38
CA ALA A 152 -48.79 -19.14 8.13
C ALA A 152 -49.67 -19.97 7.17
N VAL A 153 -49.09 -20.49 6.07
CA VAL A 153 -49.79 -21.33 5.09
C VAL A 153 -50.29 -22.62 5.77
N PHE A 154 -49.50 -23.29 6.60
CA PHE A 154 -49.91 -24.49 7.30
C PHE A 154 -51.03 -24.22 8.32
N ILE A 155 -51.00 -23.08 9.05
CA ILE A 155 -52.07 -22.68 9.97
C ILE A 155 -53.37 -22.47 9.19
N PHE A 156 -53.33 -21.73 8.07
CA PHE A 156 -54.53 -21.51 7.25
C PHE A 156 -55.11 -22.80 6.66
N ALA A 157 -54.25 -23.68 6.13
CA ALA A 157 -54.68 -24.98 5.60
C ALA A 157 -55.30 -25.85 6.68
N GLY A 158 -54.73 -25.89 7.90
CA GLY A 158 -55.29 -26.63 9.03
C GLY A 158 -56.66 -26.10 9.46
N LEU A 159 -56.82 -24.78 9.46
CA LEU A 159 -58.08 -24.11 9.82
C LEU A 159 -59.20 -24.44 8.81
N LEU A 160 -58.85 -24.46 7.52
CA LEU A 160 -59.76 -24.78 6.43
C LEU A 160 -60.23 -26.22 6.53
N VAL A 161 -59.33 -27.15 6.80
CA VAL A 161 -59.68 -28.59 7.00
C VAL A 161 -60.60 -28.75 8.22
N ALA A 162 -60.32 -28.06 9.32
CA ALA A 162 -61.16 -28.10 10.52
C ALA A 162 -62.61 -27.65 10.25
N VAL A 163 -62.76 -26.54 9.48
CA VAL A 163 -64.08 -26.03 9.06
C VAL A 163 -64.83 -27.05 8.19
N LEU A 164 -64.12 -27.67 7.24
CA LEU A 164 -64.74 -28.70 6.39
C LEU A 164 -65.22 -29.94 7.20
N VAL A 165 -64.43 -30.37 8.16
CA VAL A 165 -64.78 -31.48 9.07
C VAL A 165 -66.02 -31.14 9.91
N VAL A 166 -66.06 -29.94 10.49
CA VAL A 166 -67.23 -29.50 11.26
C VAL A 166 -68.48 -29.42 10.40
N MET A 167 -68.34 -28.86 9.19
CA MET A 167 -69.46 -28.77 8.25
C MET A 167 -69.96 -30.12 7.80
N GLY A 168 -69.03 -31.09 7.56
CA GLY A 168 -69.37 -32.48 7.25
C GLY A 168 -70.10 -33.20 8.40
N LEU A 169 -69.66 -32.99 9.67
CA LEU A 169 -70.29 -33.54 10.85
C LEU A 169 -71.72 -32.98 11.05
N VAL A 170 -71.89 -31.68 10.84
CA VAL A 170 -73.22 -31.01 10.94
C VAL A 170 -74.14 -31.58 9.84
N PHE A 171 -73.68 -31.73 8.62
CA PHE A 171 -74.43 -32.29 7.50
C PHE A 171 -74.83 -33.75 7.78
N LEU A 172 -73.95 -34.60 8.31
CA LEU A 172 -74.21 -35.97 8.72
C LEU A 172 -75.23 -36.05 9.88
N ALA A 173 -75.16 -35.15 10.82
CA ALA A 173 -76.09 -35.06 11.95
C ALA A 173 -77.51 -34.65 11.45
N ASP A 174 -77.58 -33.74 10.49
CA ASP A 174 -78.85 -33.28 9.92
C ASP A 174 -79.52 -34.39 9.06
N THR A 175 -78.73 -35.09 8.24
CA THR A 175 -79.23 -36.24 7.46
C THR A 175 -79.71 -37.38 8.33
N ARG A 176 -79.08 -37.64 9.49
CA ARG A 176 -79.53 -38.64 10.42
C ARG A 176 -80.84 -38.24 11.12
N ARG A 177 -81.05 -36.94 11.37
CA ARG A 177 -82.32 -36.42 11.96
C ARG A 177 -83.47 -36.52 10.94
N SER A 178 -83.21 -36.29 9.66
CA SER A 178 -84.22 -36.37 8.58
C SER A 178 -84.65 -37.83 8.26
N ALA A 179 -83.82 -38.84 8.58
CA ALA A 179 -84.12 -40.24 8.38
C ALA A 179 -84.88 -40.90 9.56
N ALA A 180 -85.08 -40.19 10.64
CA ALA A 180 -85.76 -40.65 11.86
C ALA A 180 -87.18 -40.07 12.03
N GLN A 181 -87.66 -39.32 11.02
CA GLN A 181 -89.08 -38.92 10.89
C GLN A 181 -89.76 -39.73 9.81
#